data_3ec55d63e58806d44ca43aba9a311ed4
#
_entry.id   3ec55d63e58806d44ca43aba9a311ed4
#
_cell.length_a   1.000
_cell.length_b   1.000
_cell.length_c   1.000
_cell.angle_alpha   90.00
_cell.angle_beta   90.00
_cell.angle_gamma   90.00
#
_symmetry.space_group_name_H-M   'P 1'
#
loop_
_entity.id
_entity.type
_entity.pdbx_description
1 polymer ?
#
loop_
_entity_poly.entity_id
_entity_poly.type
_entity_poly.pdbx_seq_one_letter_code
_entity_poly.pdbx_strand_id
1 'polypeptide(L)'
;MTDENMFCFQCEQTAGCTACTGAAGVCGKTADVARLQDELTGALIALARAENGGKGDSESDGLMLEGVFACVSNVSFDPEAIAALERRVRAKAIALGEFDLYDMGELWDAQEDIRSLKSLLLFGMRGVAAYAYHAQVLGKSDPAVTAFLYEGMRAVGSDLGMDELLPLVLKCGEVNLAAMAALEDANISAYGKPEPATVELKVEAGPFIVVTGHDLHDLKQLLEQTEGRGVNVYTHGEMLPANAYPELRKYPHLKGNYGTAWHNQRKEFKDLPAPILWTTNCLLKPDESYADRVFTTGPVSFPGAHVVEAGEDGAKDFSALIDKALELGGWAADRTFTGINGGTSVTTGFGYDTVISVAPAVIDAVNSGDIKRFILLAGCDGMRKERSYYTDFAKMAPSDSVILTLACGKYRFNDLDLGSIGGIPRLLDVGQCNDAYGAIKIALALADAFGCGVNDLPLSMVLSWYEQKAVCILLTLLHLGIKGIYLGPTLPAFVSPGVLQVLVDNYGIRPISTPEADLAQIMG
;
A
#
# COMPACT_ATOMS: atom_id res chain seq x y z
N MET A 1 -21.61 17.85 14.07
CA MET A 1 -22.14 17.16 12.85
C MET A 1 -23.43 16.45 13.26
N THR A 2 -24.44 16.39 12.41
CA THR A 2 -25.62 15.54 12.68
C THR A 2 -25.19 14.08 12.58
N ASP A 3 -25.81 13.16 13.33
CA ASP A 3 -25.49 11.72 13.34
C ASP A 3 -25.57 11.04 11.94
N GLU A 4 -26.11 11.74 10.96
CA GLU A 4 -26.30 11.26 9.58
C GLU A 4 -25.12 11.62 8.63
N ASN A 5 -24.17 12.47 9.01
CA ASN A 5 -23.13 12.98 8.15
C ASN A 5 -21.73 12.64 8.68
N MET A 6 -20.82 12.35 7.76
CA MET A 6 -19.41 12.07 8.05
C MET A 6 -18.50 13.25 7.73
N PHE A 7 -17.28 13.20 8.25
CA PHE A 7 -16.14 13.96 7.75
C PHE A 7 -15.00 13.00 7.46
N CYS A 8 -14.45 13.02 6.23
CA CYS A 8 -13.29 12.22 5.89
C CYS A 8 -12.60 12.79 4.64
N PHE A 9 -11.29 13.02 4.71
CA PHE A 9 -10.47 13.51 3.58
C PHE A 9 -9.15 12.75 3.43
N GLN A 10 -9.07 11.54 3.98
CA GLN A 10 -7.81 10.78 4.13
C GLN A 10 -7.28 10.11 2.84
N CYS A 11 -8.05 10.11 1.74
CA CYS A 11 -7.63 9.46 0.48
C CYS A 11 -7.83 10.37 -0.73
N GLU A 12 -7.22 9.99 -1.85
CA GLU A 12 -7.26 10.74 -3.11
C GLU A 12 -8.67 10.81 -3.71
N GLN A 13 -9.55 9.81 -3.42
CA GLN A 13 -10.94 9.80 -3.89
C GLN A 13 -11.87 10.76 -3.15
N THR A 14 -11.38 11.45 -2.14
CA THR A 14 -12.18 12.40 -1.36
C THR A 14 -13.05 13.28 -2.26
N ALA A 15 -14.31 13.47 -1.88
CA ALA A 15 -15.30 14.19 -2.69
C ALA A 15 -14.82 15.61 -3.01
N GLY A 16 -14.83 15.95 -4.29
CA GLY A 16 -14.41 17.26 -4.77
C GLY A 16 -12.96 17.64 -4.47
N CYS A 17 -12.08 16.68 -4.12
CA CYS A 17 -10.73 16.93 -3.60
C CYS A 17 -10.71 17.81 -2.34
N THR A 18 -11.78 17.78 -1.54
CA THR A 18 -11.90 18.54 -0.30
C THR A 18 -12.19 17.64 0.90
N ALA A 19 -13.42 17.12 1.02
CA ALA A 19 -13.80 16.14 2.04
C ALA A 19 -15.09 15.39 1.65
N CYS A 20 -15.25 14.16 2.13
CA CYS A 20 -16.53 13.46 2.15
C CYS A 20 -17.30 13.92 3.40
N THR A 21 -18.45 14.58 3.20
CA THR A 21 -19.24 15.20 4.28
C THR A 21 -20.70 14.78 4.28
N GLY A 22 -21.10 13.84 3.41
CA GLY A 22 -22.46 13.31 3.31
C GLY A 22 -22.67 12.05 4.14
N ALA A 23 -23.74 11.32 3.84
CA ALA A 23 -24.08 10.05 4.50
C ALA A 23 -23.09 8.91 4.18
N ALA A 24 -22.34 9.03 3.09
CA ALA A 24 -21.31 8.07 2.71
C ALA A 24 -20.14 8.74 1.97
N GLY A 25 -18.96 8.16 2.10
CA GLY A 25 -17.77 8.52 1.33
C GLY A 25 -17.83 7.96 -0.10
N VAL A 26 -16.97 8.51 -0.98
CA VAL A 26 -16.83 8.04 -2.36
C VAL A 26 -16.45 6.54 -2.43
N CYS A 27 -15.68 6.05 -1.46
CA CYS A 27 -15.32 4.64 -1.33
C CYS A 27 -16.47 3.73 -0.86
N GLY A 28 -17.60 4.29 -0.45
CA GLY A 28 -18.73 3.57 0.13
C GLY A 28 -18.68 3.39 1.66
N LYS A 29 -17.71 4.00 2.35
CA LYS A 29 -17.68 4.09 3.82
C LYS A 29 -18.92 4.86 4.29
N THR A 30 -19.67 4.31 5.24
CA THR A 30 -20.83 4.98 5.86
C THR A 30 -20.39 6.00 6.91
N ALA A 31 -21.28 6.91 7.29
CA ALA A 31 -21.04 7.87 8.37
C ALA A 31 -20.71 7.16 9.69
N ASP A 32 -21.40 6.07 10.01
CA ASP A 32 -21.13 5.27 11.21
C ASP A 32 -19.70 4.71 11.23
N VAL A 33 -19.25 4.14 10.12
CA VAL A 33 -17.88 3.61 10.00
C VAL A 33 -16.86 4.73 10.16
N ALA A 34 -17.11 5.92 9.59
CA ALA A 34 -16.20 7.06 9.74
C ALA A 34 -16.11 7.52 11.20
N ARG A 35 -17.27 7.66 11.88
CA ARG A 35 -17.36 8.03 13.30
C ARG A 35 -16.64 7.01 14.19
N LEU A 36 -16.88 5.72 13.98
CA LEU A 36 -16.23 4.65 14.76
C LEU A 36 -14.71 4.62 14.55
N GLN A 37 -14.21 4.95 13.35
CA GLN A 37 -12.77 5.11 13.12
C GLN A 37 -12.20 6.33 13.85
N ASP A 38 -12.96 7.41 13.99
CA ASP A 38 -12.58 8.57 14.79
C ASP A 38 -12.58 8.22 16.29
N GLU A 39 -13.61 7.52 16.80
CA GLU A 39 -13.66 7.02 18.18
C GLU A 39 -12.49 6.07 18.49
N LEU A 40 -12.18 5.13 17.57
CA LEU A 40 -11.01 4.25 17.70
C LEU A 40 -9.71 5.06 17.73
N THR A 41 -9.58 6.08 16.89
CA THR A 41 -8.40 6.96 16.89
C THR A 41 -8.28 7.71 18.22
N GLY A 42 -9.38 8.23 18.77
CA GLY A 42 -9.42 8.85 20.09
C GLY A 42 -9.04 7.89 21.22
N ALA A 43 -9.47 6.64 21.16
CA ALA A 43 -9.07 5.61 22.11
C ALA A 43 -7.58 5.23 21.99
N LEU A 44 -7.01 5.20 20.79
CA LEU A 44 -5.57 4.98 20.56
C LEU A 44 -4.73 6.15 21.10
N ILE A 45 -5.21 7.37 21.00
CA ILE A 45 -4.56 8.54 21.62
C ILE A 45 -4.61 8.41 23.17
N ALA A 46 -5.73 7.98 23.74
CA ALA A 46 -5.82 7.71 25.17
C ALA A 46 -4.86 6.59 25.60
N LEU A 47 -4.79 5.49 24.86
CA LEU A 47 -3.82 4.41 25.10
C LEU A 47 -2.39 4.96 25.05
N ALA A 48 -2.07 5.81 24.07
CA ALA A 48 -0.76 6.43 23.97
C ALA A 48 -0.42 7.37 25.12
N ARG A 49 -1.39 8.04 25.72
CA ARG A 49 -1.23 8.86 26.92
C ARG A 49 -1.00 8.00 28.15
N ALA A 50 -1.74 6.88 28.29
CA ALA A 50 -1.59 5.94 29.39
C ALA A 50 -0.19 5.32 29.44
N GLU A 51 0.39 5.02 28.29
CA GLU A 51 1.74 4.45 28.11
C GLU A 51 2.87 5.51 28.20
N ASN A 52 2.61 6.62 28.85
CA ASN A 52 3.59 7.70 29.00
C ASN A 52 4.79 7.25 29.81
N GLY A 53 5.89 6.92 29.15
CA GLY A 53 7.14 6.47 29.73
C GLY A 53 7.64 5.11 29.22
N GLY A 54 7.04 4.53 28.17
CA GLY A 54 7.55 3.33 27.49
C GLY A 54 7.30 2.04 28.25
N LYS A 55 6.17 1.95 28.93
CA LYS A 55 5.74 0.75 29.67
C LYS A 55 4.65 -0.03 28.95
N GLY A 56 4.61 0.03 27.61
CA GLY A 56 3.73 -0.81 26.81
C GLY A 56 4.05 -2.28 27.06
N ASP A 57 3.01 -3.06 27.33
CA ASP A 57 3.13 -4.51 27.24
C ASP A 57 2.81 -4.95 25.79
N SER A 58 3.08 -6.19 25.48
CA SER A 58 2.86 -6.73 24.12
C SER A 58 1.40 -6.65 23.67
N GLU A 59 0.44 -6.62 24.58
CA GLU A 59 -0.98 -6.45 24.28
C GLU A 59 -1.27 -5.01 23.84
N SER A 60 -0.76 -4.00 24.57
CA SER A 60 -0.88 -2.60 24.21
C SER A 60 -0.27 -2.32 22.84
N ASP A 61 0.91 -2.88 22.58
CA ASP A 61 1.62 -2.72 21.31
C ASP A 61 0.84 -3.34 20.15
N GLY A 62 0.29 -4.54 20.34
CA GLY A 62 -0.58 -5.21 19.37
C GLY A 62 -1.85 -4.41 19.09
N LEU A 63 -2.52 -3.89 20.13
CA LEU A 63 -3.72 -3.06 19.99
C LEU A 63 -3.43 -1.73 19.29
N MET A 64 -2.29 -1.08 19.60
CA MET A 64 -1.85 0.13 18.92
C MET A 64 -1.68 -0.14 17.43
N LEU A 65 -0.94 -1.18 17.07
CA LEU A 65 -0.63 -1.51 15.68
C LEU A 65 -1.89 -1.91 14.90
N GLU A 66 -2.71 -2.82 15.44
CA GLU A 66 -3.96 -3.26 14.82
C GLU A 66 -4.94 -2.11 14.64
N GLY A 67 -5.12 -1.27 15.68
CA GLY A 67 -6.06 -0.16 15.67
C GLY A 67 -5.68 0.93 14.67
N VAL A 68 -4.42 1.31 14.62
CA VAL A 68 -3.92 2.29 13.63
C VAL A 68 -4.08 1.76 12.21
N PHE A 69 -3.76 0.48 11.99
CA PHE A 69 -3.90 -0.17 10.67
C PHE A 69 -5.37 -0.30 10.24
N ALA A 70 -6.29 -0.66 11.14
CA ALA A 70 -7.71 -0.80 10.82
C ALA A 70 -8.35 0.51 10.31
N CYS A 71 -7.75 1.67 10.63
CA CYS A 71 -8.19 2.98 10.15
C CYS A 71 -7.65 3.38 8.77
N VAL A 72 -6.79 2.56 8.12
CA VAL A 72 -6.32 2.82 6.76
C VAL A 72 -7.49 2.77 5.76
N SER A 73 -7.41 3.56 4.70
CA SER A 73 -8.43 3.56 3.64
C SER A 73 -8.61 2.19 3.03
N ASN A 74 -9.87 1.78 2.87
CA ASN A 74 -10.25 0.52 2.22
C ASN A 74 -9.70 -0.74 2.92
N VAL A 75 -9.66 -0.72 4.25
CA VAL A 75 -9.36 -1.88 5.11
C VAL A 75 -10.65 -2.41 5.71
N SER A 76 -11.34 -1.65 6.56
CA SER A 76 -12.58 -2.10 7.17
C SER A 76 -13.76 -1.19 6.85
N PHE A 77 -14.87 -1.80 6.44
CA PHE A 77 -16.18 -1.20 6.23
C PHE A 77 -17.20 -1.74 7.23
N ASP A 78 -16.77 -2.57 8.19
CA ASP A 78 -17.62 -3.21 9.18
C ASP A 78 -17.68 -2.40 10.47
N PRO A 79 -18.82 -1.76 10.79
CA PRO A 79 -18.96 -0.99 12.02
C PRO A 79 -18.83 -1.85 13.28
N GLU A 80 -19.25 -3.13 13.25
CA GLU A 80 -19.18 -4.00 14.42
C GLU A 80 -17.74 -4.40 14.75
N ALA A 81 -16.94 -4.71 13.71
CA ALA A 81 -15.53 -5.04 13.85
C ALA A 81 -14.73 -3.84 14.42
N ILE A 82 -14.97 -2.62 13.89
CA ILE A 82 -14.30 -1.41 14.36
C ILE A 82 -14.71 -1.09 15.80
N ALA A 83 -16.01 -1.17 16.13
CA ALA A 83 -16.50 -0.93 17.49
C ALA A 83 -15.97 -1.96 18.49
N ALA A 84 -15.79 -3.23 18.06
CA ALA A 84 -15.19 -4.26 18.91
C ALA A 84 -13.71 -3.94 19.22
N LEU A 85 -12.95 -3.51 18.22
CA LEU A 85 -11.55 -3.11 18.39
C LEU A 85 -11.45 -1.85 19.26
N GLU A 86 -12.29 -0.83 19.03
CA GLU A 86 -12.36 0.37 19.86
C GLU A 86 -12.56 0.02 21.35
N ARG A 87 -13.54 -0.86 21.65
CA ARG A 87 -13.79 -1.29 23.03
C ARG A 87 -12.58 -1.97 23.67
N ARG A 88 -11.82 -2.78 22.92
CA ARG A 88 -10.58 -3.42 23.40
C ARG A 88 -9.52 -2.37 23.73
N VAL A 89 -9.28 -1.43 22.83
CA VAL A 89 -8.30 -0.35 23.02
C VAL A 89 -8.68 0.54 24.20
N ARG A 90 -9.95 0.96 24.28
CA ARG A 90 -10.47 1.77 25.41
C ARG A 90 -10.34 1.05 26.74
N ALA A 91 -10.72 -0.24 26.79
CA ALA A 91 -10.60 -1.03 28.03
C ALA A 91 -9.14 -1.12 28.50
N LYS A 92 -8.20 -1.25 27.57
CA LYS A 92 -6.77 -1.25 27.90
C LYS A 92 -6.29 0.10 28.41
N ALA A 93 -6.66 1.22 27.78
CA ALA A 93 -6.33 2.57 28.25
C ALA A 93 -6.87 2.82 29.67
N ILE A 94 -8.12 2.42 29.95
CA ILE A 94 -8.74 2.53 31.28
C ILE A 94 -7.97 1.67 32.31
N ALA A 95 -7.58 0.44 31.97
CA ALA A 95 -6.82 -0.44 32.86
C ALA A 95 -5.46 0.15 33.23
N LEU A 96 -4.89 0.98 32.35
CA LEU A 96 -3.63 1.71 32.57
C LEU A 96 -3.83 3.07 33.27
N GLY A 97 -5.08 3.46 33.55
CA GLY A 97 -5.41 4.66 34.30
C GLY A 97 -5.79 5.90 33.48
N GLU A 98 -5.97 5.75 32.16
CA GLU A 98 -6.42 6.84 31.27
C GLU A 98 -7.91 6.69 30.96
N PHE A 99 -8.71 7.69 31.29
CA PHE A 99 -10.16 7.66 31.16
C PHE A 99 -10.68 8.66 30.12
N ASP A 100 -9.83 9.62 29.73
CA ASP A 100 -10.21 10.70 28.84
C ASP A 100 -9.89 10.34 27.40
N LEU A 101 -10.93 10.13 26.59
CA LEU A 101 -10.79 9.93 25.15
C LEU A 101 -10.58 11.27 24.46
N TYR A 102 -9.76 11.27 23.43
CA TYR A 102 -9.58 12.46 22.59
C TYR A 102 -10.76 12.56 21.60
N ASP A 103 -11.38 13.75 21.56
CA ASP A 103 -12.40 14.05 20.55
C ASP A 103 -11.73 14.45 19.24
N MET A 104 -11.89 13.64 18.21
CA MET A 104 -11.35 13.93 16.89
C MET A 104 -11.93 15.21 16.27
N GLY A 105 -13.04 15.72 16.76
CA GLY A 105 -13.56 17.04 16.40
C GLY A 105 -12.55 18.16 16.67
N GLU A 106 -11.77 18.07 17.75
CA GLU A 106 -10.71 19.04 18.06
C GLU A 106 -9.65 19.10 16.96
N LEU A 107 -9.31 17.95 16.35
CA LEU A 107 -8.38 17.90 15.22
C LEU A 107 -9.02 18.44 13.94
N TRP A 108 -10.27 18.05 13.67
CA TRP A 108 -10.92 18.46 12.42
C TRP A 108 -11.26 19.96 12.38
N ASP A 109 -11.48 20.57 13.54
CA ASP A 109 -11.77 22.00 13.70
C ASP A 109 -10.52 22.86 14.00
N ALA A 110 -9.32 22.24 14.10
CA ALA A 110 -8.08 22.95 14.33
C ALA A 110 -7.74 23.96 13.22
N GLN A 111 -6.85 24.91 13.52
CA GLN A 111 -6.30 25.83 12.54
C GLN A 111 -5.75 25.05 11.35
N GLU A 112 -5.93 25.54 10.11
CA GLU A 112 -5.74 24.79 8.87
C GLU A 112 -4.36 24.15 8.76
N ASP A 113 -3.28 24.87 9.08
CA ASP A 113 -1.91 24.34 8.98
C ASP A 113 -1.61 23.31 10.09
N ILE A 114 -2.15 23.52 11.30
CA ILE A 114 -2.04 22.55 12.41
C ILE A 114 -2.82 21.29 12.07
N ARG A 115 -4.06 21.43 11.58
CA ARG A 115 -4.86 20.30 11.07
C ARG A 115 -4.12 19.54 9.99
N SER A 116 -3.49 20.25 9.06
CA SER A 116 -2.72 19.65 7.96
C SER A 116 -1.54 18.83 8.47
N LEU A 117 -0.72 19.37 9.36
CA LEU A 117 0.44 18.67 9.92
C LEU A 117 0.04 17.48 10.79
N LYS A 118 -0.97 17.63 11.65
CA LYS A 118 -1.52 16.51 12.43
C LYS A 118 -2.12 15.43 11.54
N SER A 119 -2.78 15.79 10.43
CA SER A 119 -3.30 14.83 9.44
C SER A 119 -2.18 14.10 8.72
N LEU A 120 -1.12 14.80 8.31
CA LEU A 120 0.07 14.18 7.70
C LEU A 120 0.71 13.18 8.66
N LEU A 121 0.87 13.54 9.94
CA LEU A 121 1.42 12.66 10.96
C LEU A 121 0.52 11.44 11.19
N LEU A 122 -0.78 11.64 11.42
CA LEU A 122 -1.75 10.56 11.65
C LEU A 122 -1.83 9.60 10.44
N PHE A 123 -1.92 10.15 9.24
CA PHE A 123 -2.03 9.34 8.03
C PHE A 123 -0.70 8.67 7.68
N GLY A 124 0.43 9.32 7.94
CA GLY A 124 1.74 8.68 7.87
C GLY A 124 1.84 7.47 8.79
N MET A 125 1.46 7.63 10.07
CA MET A 125 1.45 6.53 11.05
C MET A 125 0.53 5.37 10.64
N ARG A 126 -0.62 5.64 10.00
CA ARG A 126 -1.49 4.58 9.47
C ARG A 126 -0.77 3.73 8.42
N GLY A 127 0.01 4.37 7.55
CA GLY A 127 0.84 3.65 6.57
C GLY A 127 1.96 2.85 7.22
N VAL A 128 2.68 3.44 8.19
CA VAL A 128 3.73 2.77 8.98
C VAL A 128 3.18 1.53 9.67
N ALA A 129 2.02 1.65 10.33
CA ALA A 129 1.39 0.54 11.03
C ALA A 129 1.03 -0.61 10.11
N ALA A 130 0.59 -0.34 8.87
CA ALA A 130 0.30 -1.39 7.89
C ALA A 130 1.55 -2.22 7.57
N TYR A 131 2.70 -1.59 7.35
CA TYR A 131 3.95 -2.30 7.08
C TYR A 131 4.48 -3.05 8.31
N ALA A 132 4.45 -2.40 9.48
CA ALA A 132 4.87 -3.01 10.73
C ALA A 132 4.01 -4.22 11.11
N TYR A 133 2.71 -4.17 10.86
CA TYR A 133 1.79 -5.30 11.09
C TYR A 133 2.20 -6.53 10.27
N HIS A 134 2.49 -6.37 8.98
CA HIS A 134 2.92 -7.48 8.14
C HIS A 134 4.30 -8.02 8.53
N ALA A 135 5.22 -7.17 8.99
CA ALA A 135 6.50 -7.60 9.53
C ALA A 135 6.31 -8.41 10.82
N GLN A 136 5.42 -7.95 11.72
CA GLN A 136 5.10 -8.62 12.98
C GLN A 136 4.48 -10.01 12.78
N VAL A 137 3.58 -10.16 11.80
CA VAL A 137 2.99 -11.46 11.44
C VAL A 137 4.07 -12.49 11.05
N LEU A 138 5.18 -12.04 10.49
CA LEU A 138 6.36 -12.85 10.17
C LEU A 138 7.42 -12.90 11.28
N GLY A 139 7.08 -12.44 12.48
CA GLY A 139 7.96 -12.47 13.66
C GLY A 139 9.08 -11.42 13.67
N LYS A 140 8.95 -10.36 12.82
CA LYS A 140 9.89 -9.23 12.81
C LYS A 140 9.22 -7.98 13.35
N SER A 141 9.93 -7.23 14.15
CA SER A 141 9.47 -5.93 14.67
C SER A 141 10.67 -5.02 14.93
N ASP A 142 10.44 -3.73 14.85
CA ASP A 142 11.40 -2.72 15.28
C ASP A 142 10.79 -1.92 16.44
N PRO A 143 11.41 -1.95 17.64
CA PRO A 143 10.89 -1.21 18.80
C PRO A 143 10.78 0.31 18.57
N ALA A 144 11.60 0.88 17.69
CA ALA A 144 11.52 2.31 17.36
C ALA A 144 10.21 2.65 16.62
N VAL A 145 9.69 1.72 15.82
CA VAL A 145 8.41 1.88 15.13
C VAL A 145 7.26 1.96 16.14
N THR A 146 7.19 1.00 17.06
CA THR A 146 6.14 0.99 18.10
C THR A 146 6.25 2.21 19.01
N ALA A 147 7.44 2.56 19.47
CA ALA A 147 7.66 3.75 20.29
C ALA A 147 7.21 5.04 19.59
N PHE A 148 7.45 5.15 18.28
CA PHE A 148 7.02 6.31 17.51
C PHE A 148 5.50 6.36 17.32
N LEU A 149 4.80 5.23 17.18
CA LEU A 149 3.33 5.24 17.10
C LEU A 149 2.73 5.85 18.37
N TYR A 150 3.27 5.51 19.55
CA TYR A 150 2.85 6.15 20.80
C TYR A 150 3.19 7.64 20.85
N GLU A 151 4.40 8.03 20.46
CA GLU A 151 4.84 9.43 20.41
C GLU A 151 3.95 10.26 19.48
N GLY A 152 3.74 9.76 18.26
CA GLY A 152 2.94 10.43 17.25
C GLY A 152 1.46 10.54 17.63
N MET A 153 0.86 9.49 18.23
CA MET A 153 -0.52 9.55 18.72
C MET A 153 -0.68 10.56 19.84
N ARG A 154 0.28 10.63 20.79
CA ARG A 154 0.26 11.72 21.80
C ARG A 154 0.36 13.10 21.16
N ALA A 155 1.22 13.26 20.15
CA ALA A 155 1.38 14.53 19.45
C ALA A 155 0.10 14.97 18.72
N VAL A 156 -0.60 14.03 18.06
CA VAL A 156 -1.90 14.30 17.44
C VAL A 156 -2.91 14.81 18.46
N GLY A 157 -2.96 14.21 19.65
CA GLY A 157 -3.86 14.58 20.75
C GLY A 157 -3.38 15.75 21.63
N SER A 158 -2.32 16.46 21.25
CA SER A 158 -1.72 17.54 22.06
C SER A 158 -1.85 18.89 21.36
N ASP A 159 -1.71 19.97 22.12
CA ASP A 159 -1.70 21.35 21.60
C ASP A 159 -0.27 21.76 21.21
N LEU A 160 0.20 21.23 20.07
CA LEU A 160 1.53 21.50 19.52
C LEU A 160 1.44 22.49 18.35
N GLY A 161 2.46 23.36 18.26
CA GLY A 161 2.63 24.30 17.17
C GLY A 161 3.28 23.67 15.93
N MET A 162 3.33 24.45 14.84
CA MET A 162 3.92 23.99 13.57
C MET A 162 5.40 23.59 13.73
N ASP A 163 6.17 24.35 14.51
CA ASP A 163 7.61 24.11 14.75
C ASP A 163 7.87 22.79 15.49
N GLU A 164 6.89 22.29 16.24
CA GLU A 164 6.96 21.01 16.95
C GLU A 164 6.41 19.86 16.10
N LEU A 165 5.36 20.09 15.31
CA LEU A 165 4.71 19.07 14.48
C LEU A 165 5.53 18.71 13.24
N LEU A 166 6.15 19.67 12.56
CA LEU A 166 6.89 19.43 11.32
C LEU A 166 8.06 18.46 11.51
N PRO A 167 8.91 18.55 12.56
CA PRO A 167 9.92 17.54 12.85
C PRO A 167 9.33 16.13 13.06
N LEU A 168 8.16 16.00 13.71
CA LEU A 168 7.50 14.72 13.91
C LEU A 168 6.96 14.12 12.60
N VAL A 169 6.45 14.96 11.71
CA VAL A 169 6.04 14.53 10.35
C VAL A 169 7.24 13.97 9.58
N LEU A 170 8.40 14.62 9.62
CA LEU A 170 9.62 14.12 8.97
C LEU A 170 10.17 12.86 9.66
N LYS A 171 10.09 12.78 10.99
CA LYS A 171 10.45 11.59 11.75
C LYS A 171 9.55 10.39 11.41
N CYS A 172 8.28 10.62 11.09
CA CYS A 172 7.40 9.57 10.57
C CYS A 172 7.97 8.93 9.30
N GLY A 173 8.60 9.72 8.44
CA GLY A 173 9.31 9.21 7.26
C GLY A 173 10.52 8.34 7.58
N GLU A 174 11.33 8.73 8.58
CA GLU A 174 12.45 7.92 9.10
C GLU A 174 11.95 6.58 9.65
N VAL A 175 10.91 6.63 10.47
CA VAL A 175 10.34 5.41 11.09
C VAL A 175 9.69 4.51 10.05
N ASN A 176 9.08 5.07 9.01
CA ASN A 176 8.58 4.28 7.90
C ASN A 176 9.70 3.54 7.15
N LEU A 177 10.88 4.15 7.01
CA LEU A 177 12.04 3.48 6.43
C LEU A 177 12.42 2.22 7.24
N ALA A 178 12.42 2.32 8.57
CA ALA A 178 12.67 1.20 9.46
C ALA A 178 11.56 0.11 9.36
N ALA A 179 10.29 0.51 9.28
CA ALA A 179 9.17 -0.42 9.13
C ALA A 179 9.24 -1.19 7.80
N MET A 180 9.52 -0.50 6.70
CA MET A 180 9.71 -1.14 5.38
C MET A 180 10.94 -2.05 5.36
N ALA A 181 12.04 -1.67 6.01
CA ALA A 181 13.24 -2.51 6.14
C ALA A 181 12.96 -3.80 6.90
N ALA A 182 12.22 -3.71 8.01
CA ALA A 182 11.82 -4.87 8.79
C ALA A 182 10.91 -5.82 7.98
N LEU A 183 9.99 -5.27 7.18
CA LEU A 183 9.10 -6.05 6.32
C LEU A 183 9.86 -6.71 5.16
N GLU A 184 10.79 -6.01 4.51
CA GLU A 184 11.64 -6.61 3.47
C GLU A 184 12.47 -7.76 4.04
N ASP A 185 13.12 -7.56 5.22
CA ASP A 185 13.88 -8.63 5.89
C ASP A 185 12.98 -9.82 6.25
N ALA A 186 11.77 -9.57 6.73
CA ALA A 186 10.78 -10.60 7.02
C ALA A 186 10.40 -11.41 5.78
N ASN A 187 10.06 -10.72 4.68
CA ASN A 187 9.68 -11.35 3.43
C ASN A 187 10.84 -12.17 2.82
N ILE A 188 12.04 -11.59 2.75
CA ILE A 188 13.23 -12.29 2.20
C ILE A 188 13.60 -13.49 3.07
N SER A 189 13.53 -13.37 4.40
CA SER A 189 13.82 -14.47 5.31
C SER A 189 12.82 -15.62 5.17
N ALA A 190 11.53 -15.31 4.93
CA ALA A 190 10.47 -16.30 4.85
C ALA A 190 10.30 -16.91 3.45
N TYR A 191 10.55 -16.13 2.38
CA TYR A 191 10.17 -16.51 1.01
C TYR A 191 11.33 -16.50 0.02
N GLY A 192 12.52 -16.10 0.45
CA GLY A 192 13.70 -15.91 -0.41
C GLY A 192 13.68 -14.56 -1.11
N LYS A 193 14.79 -14.26 -1.81
CA LYS A 193 14.91 -13.03 -2.60
C LYS A 193 14.03 -13.13 -3.84
N PRO A 194 13.25 -12.09 -4.18
CA PRO A 194 12.46 -12.11 -5.39
C PRO A 194 13.34 -12.18 -6.63
N GLU A 195 12.94 -13.03 -7.57
CA GLU A 195 13.59 -13.23 -8.86
C GLU A 195 12.64 -12.83 -9.98
N PRO A 196 13.13 -12.25 -11.09
CA PRO A 196 12.29 -11.89 -12.23
C PRO A 196 11.44 -13.07 -12.71
N ALA A 197 10.14 -12.85 -12.80
CA ALA A 197 9.17 -13.84 -13.21
C ALA A 197 8.19 -13.23 -14.23
N THR A 198 7.99 -13.92 -15.34
CA THR A 198 6.88 -13.64 -16.26
C THR A 198 5.65 -14.36 -15.75
N VAL A 199 4.58 -13.63 -15.55
CA VAL A 199 3.32 -14.10 -14.97
C VAL A 199 2.24 -14.01 -16.03
N GLU A 200 1.67 -15.18 -16.37
CA GLU A 200 0.60 -15.28 -17.36
C GLU A 200 -0.72 -14.74 -16.81
N LEU A 201 -1.47 -14.02 -17.67
CA LEU A 201 -2.84 -13.60 -17.40
C LEU A 201 -3.82 -14.65 -17.92
N LYS A 202 -3.60 -15.89 -17.51
CA LYS A 202 -4.38 -17.06 -17.92
C LYS A 202 -4.90 -17.79 -16.71
N VAL A 203 -6.17 -18.19 -16.72
CA VAL A 203 -6.77 -19.07 -15.71
C VAL A 203 -7.09 -20.40 -16.36
N GLU A 204 -6.56 -21.48 -15.79
CA GLU A 204 -6.80 -22.85 -16.23
C GLU A 204 -8.21 -23.32 -15.86
N ALA A 205 -8.76 -24.27 -16.58
CA ALA A 205 -10.02 -24.91 -16.26
C ALA A 205 -9.99 -25.61 -14.90
N GLY A 206 -11.09 -25.62 -14.19
CA GLY A 206 -11.23 -26.27 -12.88
C GLY A 206 -11.31 -25.30 -11.71
N PRO A 207 -11.40 -25.81 -10.48
CA PRO A 207 -11.53 -25.02 -9.27
C PRO A 207 -10.33 -24.12 -9.03
N PHE A 208 -10.57 -22.87 -8.60
CA PHE A 208 -9.51 -21.94 -8.25
C PHE A 208 -9.94 -20.92 -7.18
N ILE A 209 -8.95 -20.26 -6.59
CA ILE A 209 -9.10 -19.19 -5.62
C ILE A 209 -8.35 -17.97 -6.15
N VAL A 210 -8.91 -16.77 -5.97
CA VAL A 210 -8.23 -15.50 -6.23
C VAL A 210 -7.83 -14.87 -4.89
N VAL A 211 -6.56 -14.49 -4.74
CA VAL A 211 -6.02 -13.86 -3.53
C VAL A 211 -5.59 -12.44 -3.85
N THR A 212 -6.11 -11.48 -3.08
CA THR A 212 -5.80 -10.05 -3.24
C THR A 212 -5.37 -9.44 -1.90
N GLY A 213 -4.74 -8.28 -1.95
CA GLY A 213 -4.14 -7.62 -0.79
C GLY A 213 -2.61 -7.74 -0.81
N HIS A 214 -1.99 -7.79 0.38
CA HIS A 214 -0.54 -7.71 0.49
C HIS A 214 0.09 -8.82 1.33
N ASP A 215 -0.69 -9.55 2.15
CA ASP A 215 -0.17 -10.49 3.13
C ASP A 215 0.32 -11.79 2.48
N LEU A 216 1.65 -11.93 2.36
CA LEU A 216 2.30 -13.11 1.80
C LEU A 216 2.23 -14.32 2.76
N HIS A 217 2.04 -14.08 4.06
CA HIS A 217 1.92 -15.15 5.04
C HIS A 217 0.60 -15.90 4.87
N ASP A 218 -0.50 -15.17 4.69
CA ASP A 218 -1.79 -15.74 4.38
C ASP A 218 -1.79 -16.53 3.07
N LEU A 219 -1.15 -15.96 2.04
CA LEU A 219 -0.99 -16.67 0.77
C LEU A 219 -0.20 -17.97 0.96
N LYS A 220 0.89 -17.97 1.73
CA LYS A 220 1.69 -19.18 1.97
C LYS A 220 0.88 -20.23 2.70
N GLN A 221 0.17 -19.89 3.78
CA GLN A 221 -0.70 -20.82 4.50
C GLN A 221 -1.79 -21.40 3.59
N LEU A 222 -2.38 -20.59 2.70
CA LEU A 222 -3.35 -21.05 1.72
C LEU A 222 -2.71 -22.03 0.72
N LEU A 223 -1.51 -21.73 0.20
CA LEU A 223 -0.81 -22.61 -0.73
C LEU A 223 -0.48 -23.97 -0.09
N GLU A 224 -0.08 -23.99 1.16
CA GLU A 224 0.15 -25.22 1.92
C GLU A 224 -1.13 -26.07 2.07
N GLN A 225 -2.28 -25.43 2.33
CA GLN A 225 -3.55 -26.12 2.53
C GLN A 225 -4.23 -26.53 1.21
N THR A 226 -3.90 -25.90 0.09
CA THR A 226 -4.42 -26.25 -1.24
C THR A 226 -3.58 -27.28 -1.98
N GLU A 227 -2.38 -27.62 -1.46
CA GLU A 227 -1.49 -28.59 -2.08
C GLU A 227 -2.19 -29.95 -2.21
N GLY A 228 -2.22 -30.50 -3.44
CA GLY A 228 -2.87 -31.77 -3.75
C GLY A 228 -4.40 -31.77 -3.70
N ARG A 229 -5.06 -30.63 -3.47
CA ARG A 229 -6.52 -30.51 -3.38
C ARG A 229 -7.20 -30.31 -4.74
N GLY A 230 -6.45 -30.15 -5.82
CA GLY A 230 -7.00 -29.89 -7.14
C GLY A 230 -7.58 -28.47 -7.31
N VAL A 231 -7.12 -27.53 -6.51
CA VAL A 231 -7.51 -26.11 -6.55
C VAL A 231 -6.31 -25.27 -6.95
N ASN A 232 -6.44 -24.47 -8.00
CA ASN A 232 -5.41 -23.52 -8.41
C ASN A 232 -5.56 -22.19 -7.64
N VAL A 233 -4.47 -21.46 -7.46
CA VAL A 233 -4.43 -20.15 -6.81
C VAL A 233 -3.91 -19.11 -7.79
N TYR A 234 -4.59 -17.97 -7.87
CA TYR A 234 -4.22 -16.82 -8.68
C TYR A 234 -4.09 -15.58 -7.83
N THR A 235 -3.05 -14.80 -8.06
CA THR A 235 -2.88 -13.50 -7.43
C THR A 235 -3.74 -12.44 -8.10
N HIS A 236 -4.02 -11.35 -7.39
CA HIS A 236 -4.70 -10.16 -7.89
C HIS A 236 -4.11 -8.91 -7.23
N GLY A 237 -4.06 -7.80 -7.94
CA GLY A 237 -3.62 -6.52 -7.38
C GLY A 237 -2.21 -6.58 -6.80
N GLU A 238 -2.03 -6.13 -5.58
CA GLU A 238 -0.73 -6.10 -4.91
C GLU A 238 -0.19 -7.50 -4.51
N MET A 239 -0.95 -8.56 -4.72
CA MET A 239 -0.44 -9.92 -4.54
C MET A 239 0.41 -10.40 -5.74
N LEU A 240 0.39 -9.74 -6.89
CA LEU A 240 1.17 -10.10 -8.08
C LEU A 240 2.64 -10.42 -7.79
N PRO A 241 3.38 -9.61 -6.99
CA PRO A 241 4.80 -9.86 -6.72
C PRO A 241 5.08 -11.18 -5.99
N ALA A 242 4.09 -11.82 -5.38
CA ALA A 242 4.23 -13.14 -4.76
C ALA A 242 4.75 -14.20 -5.75
N ASN A 243 4.43 -14.06 -7.05
CA ASN A 243 4.89 -14.95 -8.12
C ASN A 243 6.41 -14.88 -8.35
N ALA A 244 7.11 -13.90 -7.78
CA ALA A 244 8.56 -13.73 -7.89
C ALA A 244 9.34 -14.36 -6.73
N TYR A 245 8.69 -14.70 -5.61
CA TYR A 245 9.36 -15.25 -4.45
C TYR A 245 9.56 -16.77 -4.59
N PRO A 246 10.80 -17.31 -4.49
CA PRO A 246 11.11 -18.73 -4.70
C PRO A 246 10.27 -19.69 -3.85
N GLU A 247 10.09 -19.38 -2.55
CA GLU A 247 9.36 -20.23 -1.61
C GLU A 247 7.83 -20.23 -1.82
N LEU A 248 7.29 -19.25 -2.54
CA LEU A 248 5.89 -19.23 -2.96
C LEU A 248 5.71 -19.85 -4.34
N ARG A 249 6.60 -19.51 -5.28
CA ARG A 249 6.59 -20.02 -6.65
C ARG A 249 6.84 -21.54 -6.76
N LYS A 250 7.42 -22.15 -5.73
CA LYS A 250 7.63 -23.62 -5.71
C LYS A 250 6.32 -24.43 -5.71
N TYR A 251 5.19 -23.82 -5.30
CA TYR A 251 3.88 -24.46 -5.35
C TYR A 251 3.34 -24.44 -6.78
N PRO A 252 3.20 -25.60 -7.46
CA PRO A 252 2.86 -25.64 -8.89
C PRO A 252 1.43 -25.20 -9.19
N HIS A 253 0.59 -25.09 -8.17
CA HIS A 253 -0.78 -24.60 -8.25
C HIS A 253 -0.92 -23.08 -8.00
N LEU A 254 0.16 -22.36 -7.66
CA LEU A 254 0.24 -20.91 -7.85
C LEU A 254 0.51 -20.65 -9.33
N LYS A 255 -0.53 -20.30 -10.10
CA LYS A 255 -0.52 -20.37 -11.57
C LYS A 255 -0.23 -19.06 -12.28
N GLY A 256 -0.59 -17.93 -11.67
CA GLY A 256 -0.43 -16.64 -12.31
C GLY A 256 -1.26 -15.55 -11.67
N ASN A 257 -1.63 -14.54 -12.46
CA ASN A 257 -2.38 -13.40 -11.97
C ASN A 257 -3.73 -13.28 -12.70
N TYR A 258 -4.77 -13.00 -11.93
CA TYR A 258 -6.11 -12.69 -12.43
C TYR A 258 -6.42 -11.21 -12.20
N GLY A 259 -6.93 -10.54 -13.23
CA GLY A 259 -7.34 -9.15 -13.12
C GLY A 259 -6.17 -8.15 -13.03
N THR A 260 -6.49 -6.97 -12.55
CA THR A 260 -5.61 -5.79 -12.53
C THR A 260 -5.57 -5.14 -11.15
N ALA A 261 -5.68 -3.80 -11.07
CA ALA A 261 -5.65 -3.07 -9.81
C ALA A 261 -7.01 -3.11 -9.08
N TRP A 262 -6.97 -2.87 -7.77
CA TRP A 262 -8.09 -2.95 -6.84
C TRP A 262 -9.38 -2.22 -7.29
N HIS A 263 -9.28 -1.11 -7.97
CA HIS A 263 -10.44 -0.33 -8.41
C HIS A 263 -11.30 -1.02 -9.48
N ASN A 264 -10.77 -2.08 -10.11
CA ASN A 264 -11.48 -2.90 -11.09
C ASN A 264 -12.18 -4.11 -10.47
N GLN A 265 -12.02 -4.38 -9.17
CA GLN A 265 -12.57 -5.56 -8.47
C GLN A 265 -14.05 -5.82 -8.78
N ARG A 266 -14.91 -4.79 -8.75
CA ARG A 266 -16.35 -4.98 -9.04
C ARG A 266 -16.61 -5.52 -10.44
N LYS A 267 -15.82 -5.13 -11.42
CA LYS A 267 -15.92 -5.61 -12.79
C LYS A 267 -15.30 -7.00 -12.94
N GLU A 268 -14.15 -7.21 -12.34
CA GLU A 268 -13.34 -8.42 -12.50
C GLU A 268 -13.91 -9.58 -11.70
N PHE A 269 -14.49 -9.34 -10.53
CA PHE A 269 -15.05 -10.39 -9.68
C PHE A 269 -16.53 -10.69 -9.95
N LYS A 270 -17.19 -9.84 -10.72
CA LYS A 270 -18.54 -10.14 -11.20
C LYS A 270 -18.49 -11.44 -12.04
N ASP A 271 -19.42 -12.34 -11.78
CA ASP A 271 -19.55 -13.63 -12.47
C ASP A 271 -18.29 -14.55 -12.38
N LEU A 272 -17.36 -14.25 -11.47
CA LEU A 272 -16.20 -15.09 -11.20
C LEU A 272 -16.64 -16.40 -10.53
N PRO A 273 -16.43 -17.60 -11.12
CA PRO A 273 -16.83 -18.87 -10.51
C PRO A 273 -15.78 -19.38 -9.50
N ALA A 274 -15.33 -18.49 -8.60
CA ALA A 274 -14.31 -18.76 -7.61
C ALA A 274 -14.52 -17.91 -6.35
N PRO A 275 -14.12 -18.36 -5.17
CA PRO A 275 -14.04 -17.52 -4.00
C PRO A 275 -12.82 -16.60 -4.06
N ILE A 276 -12.88 -15.52 -3.30
CA ILE A 276 -11.87 -14.47 -3.26
C ILE A 276 -11.42 -14.30 -1.81
N LEU A 277 -10.10 -14.31 -1.59
CA LEU A 277 -9.50 -14.02 -0.30
C LEU A 277 -8.93 -12.60 -0.31
N TRP A 278 -9.44 -11.74 0.57
CA TRP A 278 -8.85 -10.42 0.87
C TRP A 278 -7.98 -10.51 2.11
N THR A 279 -6.71 -10.25 1.95
CA THR A 279 -5.73 -10.32 3.04
C THR A 279 -5.47 -8.96 3.69
N THR A 280 -5.62 -7.87 2.94
CA THR A 280 -5.45 -6.49 3.42
C THR A 280 -6.17 -5.49 2.51
N ASN A 281 -5.90 -4.19 2.69
CA ASN A 281 -6.34 -3.17 1.75
C ASN A 281 -5.68 -3.39 0.35
N CYS A 282 -6.18 -2.96 -0.79
CA CYS A 282 -7.34 -2.08 -0.90
C CYS A 282 -8.60 -2.91 -1.18
N LEU A 283 -9.48 -2.99 -0.21
CA LEU A 283 -10.78 -3.58 -0.38
C LEU A 283 -11.74 -2.55 -1.04
N LEU A 284 -12.37 -2.94 -2.12
CA LEU A 284 -13.54 -2.24 -2.62
C LEU A 284 -14.78 -2.95 -2.08
N LYS A 285 -15.68 -2.23 -1.40
CA LYS A 285 -16.90 -2.84 -0.86
C LYS A 285 -17.53 -3.79 -1.89
N PRO A 286 -17.67 -5.09 -1.58
CA PRO A 286 -18.15 -6.07 -2.53
C PRO A 286 -19.54 -5.74 -3.08
N ASP A 287 -19.73 -6.07 -4.35
CA ASP A 287 -21.05 -6.05 -4.98
C ASP A 287 -21.82 -7.32 -4.58
N GLU A 288 -23.15 -7.21 -4.49
CA GLU A 288 -24.03 -8.33 -4.10
C GLU A 288 -23.85 -9.58 -4.99
N SER A 289 -23.41 -9.39 -6.25
CA SER A 289 -23.19 -10.49 -7.19
C SER A 289 -22.05 -11.45 -6.83
N TYR A 290 -21.16 -11.06 -5.88
CA TYR A 290 -20.03 -11.90 -5.44
C TYR A 290 -19.71 -11.80 -3.95
N ALA A 291 -20.48 -11.03 -3.17
CA ALA A 291 -20.22 -10.84 -1.74
C ALA A 291 -20.26 -12.16 -0.94
N ASP A 292 -21.08 -13.12 -1.37
CA ASP A 292 -21.20 -14.47 -0.77
C ASP A 292 -19.94 -15.35 -0.95
N ARG A 293 -19.00 -14.93 -1.77
CA ARG A 293 -17.76 -15.67 -2.10
C ARG A 293 -16.51 -14.98 -1.59
N VAL A 294 -16.69 -13.93 -0.78
CA VAL A 294 -15.58 -13.15 -0.24
C VAL A 294 -15.22 -13.62 1.16
N PHE A 295 -13.96 -13.94 1.34
CA PHE A 295 -13.33 -14.28 2.61
C PHE A 295 -12.31 -13.19 2.95
N THR A 296 -12.15 -12.86 4.22
CA THR A 296 -11.23 -11.83 4.70
C THR A 296 -10.37 -12.33 5.84
N THR A 297 -9.23 -11.71 6.04
CA THR A 297 -8.30 -11.99 7.13
C THR A 297 -7.84 -10.71 7.80
N GLY A 298 -7.29 -10.80 9.02
CA GLY A 298 -6.76 -9.67 9.75
C GLY A 298 -7.79 -8.56 9.99
N PRO A 299 -7.39 -7.28 9.88
CA PRO A 299 -8.30 -6.15 10.10
C PRO A 299 -9.24 -5.86 8.92
N VAL A 300 -9.17 -6.65 7.84
CA VAL A 300 -10.03 -6.46 6.65
C VAL A 300 -11.41 -7.02 6.91
N SER A 301 -12.43 -6.17 6.85
CA SER A 301 -13.80 -6.59 7.08
C SER A 301 -14.83 -5.73 6.35
N PHE A 302 -15.98 -6.32 6.11
CA PHE A 302 -17.23 -5.64 5.72
C PHE A 302 -18.42 -6.43 6.28
N PRO A 303 -19.61 -5.82 6.41
CA PRO A 303 -20.78 -6.51 6.95
C PRO A 303 -21.13 -7.79 6.19
N GLY A 304 -21.15 -8.92 6.90
CA GLY A 304 -21.44 -10.23 6.32
C GLY A 304 -20.26 -10.95 5.66
N ALA A 305 -19.02 -10.44 5.83
CA ALA A 305 -17.82 -11.13 5.36
C ALA A 305 -17.60 -12.48 6.06
N HIS A 306 -17.05 -13.45 5.32
CA HIS A 306 -16.51 -14.67 5.90
C HIS A 306 -15.10 -14.40 6.45
N VAL A 307 -15.01 -14.08 7.74
CA VAL A 307 -13.73 -13.79 8.38
C VAL A 307 -13.01 -15.09 8.73
N VAL A 308 -11.78 -15.24 8.28
CA VAL A 308 -10.88 -16.34 8.65
C VAL A 308 -9.98 -15.84 9.79
N GLU A 309 -10.34 -16.24 11.02
CA GLU A 309 -9.61 -15.85 12.22
C GLU A 309 -8.31 -16.64 12.35
N ALA A 310 -7.29 -16.00 12.93
CA ALA A 310 -6.06 -16.67 13.31
C ALA A 310 -6.24 -17.39 14.66
N GLY A 311 -5.72 -18.61 14.77
CA GLY A 311 -5.55 -19.29 16.04
C GLY A 311 -4.49 -18.62 16.95
N GLU A 312 -4.32 -19.13 18.18
CA GLU A 312 -3.33 -18.61 19.13
C GLU A 312 -1.88 -18.72 18.61
N ASP A 313 -1.63 -19.68 17.73
CA ASP A 313 -0.34 -19.89 17.04
C ASP A 313 -0.19 -19.09 15.73
N GLY A 314 -1.17 -18.26 15.39
CA GLY A 314 -1.21 -17.50 14.13
C GLY A 314 -1.65 -18.31 12.91
N ALA A 315 -1.95 -19.62 13.07
CA ALA A 315 -2.46 -20.44 11.97
C ALA A 315 -3.91 -20.08 11.63
N LYS A 316 -4.22 -20.07 10.33
CA LYS A 316 -5.55 -19.81 9.78
C LYS A 316 -6.07 -21.05 9.09
N ASP A 317 -7.35 -21.38 9.29
CA ASP A 317 -8.02 -22.50 8.62
C ASP A 317 -8.74 -21.99 7.36
N PHE A 318 -8.21 -22.32 6.20
CA PHE A 318 -8.79 -21.98 4.91
C PHE A 318 -9.71 -23.08 4.34
N SER A 319 -10.09 -24.11 5.12
CA SER A 319 -10.92 -25.21 4.65
C SER A 319 -12.22 -24.74 4.02
N ALA A 320 -12.94 -23.80 4.63
CA ALA A 320 -14.20 -23.27 4.10
C ALA A 320 -14.00 -22.55 2.74
N LEU A 321 -12.90 -21.82 2.57
CA LEU A 321 -12.52 -21.16 1.31
C LEU A 321 -12.21 -22.19 0.22
N ILE A 322 -11.47 -23.25 0.56
CA ILE A 322 -11.11 -24.34 -0.34
C ILE A 322 -12.37 -25.13 -0.77
N ASP A 323 -13.23 -25.48 0.18
CA ASP A 323 -14.48 -26.18 -0.09
C ASP A 323 -15.40 -25.34 -0.99
N LYS A 324 -15.43 -24.02 -0.79
CA LYS A 324 -16.17 -23.11 -1.67
C LYS A 324 -15.62 -23.08 -3.10
N ALA A 325 -14.30 -23.17 -3.28
CA ALA A 325 -13.68 -23.26 -4.60
C ALA A 325 -14.07 -24.58 -5.32
N LEU A 326 -14.07 -25.70 -4.58
CA LEU A 326 -14.48 -27.00 -5.09
C LEU A 326 -15.97 -27.02 -5.44
N GLU A 327 -16.83 -26.41 -4.62
CA GLU A 327 -18.28 -26.26 -4.87
C GLU A 327 -18.54 -25.49 -6.17
N LEU A 328 -17.86 -24.36 -6.36
CA LEU A 328 -18.04 -23.50 -7.53
C LEU A 328 -17.46 -24.12 -8.82
N GLY A 329 -16.44 -24.97 -8.70
CA GLY A 329 -15.88 -25.77 -9.79
C GLY A 329 -15.07 -25.01 -10.84
N GLY A 330 -15.01 -23.69 -10.79
CA GLY A 330 -14.25 -22.86 -11.74
C GLY A 330 -14.83 -22.84 -13.16
N TRP A 331 -14.01 -22.45 -14.12
CA TRP A 331 -14.39 -22.48 -15.53
C TRP A 331 -14.20 -23.87 -16.15
N ALA A 332 -15.07 -24.21 -17.11
CA ALA A 332 -15.00 -25.49 -17.83
C ALA A 332 -13.85 -25.56 -18.86
N ALA A 333 -13.24 -24.45 -19.20
CA ALA A 333 -12.12 -24.35 -20.13
C ALA A 333 -11.17 -23.22 -19.72
N ASP A 334 -9.93 -23.32 -20.16
CA ASP A 334 -8.92 -22.28 -19.96
C ASP A 334 -9.40 -20.94 -20.52
N ARG A 335 -9.08 -19.85 -19.81
CA ARG A 335 -9.36 -18.47 -20.23
C ARG A 335 -8.11 -17.61 -20.16
N THR A 336 -7.79 -16.94 -21.27
CA THR A 336 -6.75 -15.92 -21.32
C THR A 336 -7.39 -14.55 -21.14
N PHE A 337 -6.79 -13.76 -20.27
CA PHE A 337 -7.18 -12.37 -20.00
C PHE A 337 -6.09 -11.44 -20.52
N THR A 338 -6.40 -10.16 -20.59
CA THR A 338 -5.43 -9.15 -21.01
C THR A 338 -5.35 -8.06 -19.94
N GLY A 339 -4.18 -7.48 -19.79
CA GLY A 339 -4.02 -6.20 -19.11
C GLY A 339 -4.75 -5.09 -19.86
N ILE A 340 -4.69 -3.88 -19.33
CA ILE A 340 -5.45 -2.75 -19.89
C ILE A 340 -4.95 -2.29 -21.27
N ASN A 341 -3.72 -2.66 -21.65
CA ASN A 341 -3.12 -2.36 -22.95
C ASN A 341 -3.14 -3.54 -23.93
N GLY A 342 -3.70 -4.67 -23.53
CA GLY A 342 -3.85 -5.87 -24.37
C GLY A 342 -2.78 -6.93 -24.21
N GLY A 343 -1.78 -6.74 -23.35
CA GLY A 343 -0.78 -7.77 -23.04
C GLY A 343 -1.41 -8.94 -22.29
N THR A 344 -0.90 -10.15 -22.51
CA THR A 344 -1.38 -11.41 -21.90
C THR A 344 -0.47 -11.95 -20.80
N SER A 345 0.63 -11.26 -20.55
CA SER A 345 1.56 -11.54 -19.47
C SER A 345 2.12 -10.24 -18.90
N VAL A 346 2.63 -10.31 -17.68
CA VAL A 346 3.31 -9.20 -16.99
C VAL A 346 4.60 -9.75 -16.36
N THR A 347 5.56 -8.88 -16.07
CA THR A 347 6.81 -9.29 -15.42
C THR A 347 6.95 -8.54 -14.10
N THR A 348 7.37 -9.24 -13.05
CA THR A 348 7.62 -8.71 -11.71
C THR A 348 8.89 -9.32 -11.10
N GLY A 349 9.35 -8.85 -9.93
CA GLY A 349 10.46 -9.45 -9.20
C GLY A 349 11.83 -8.81 -9.45
N PHE A 350 11.87 -7.59 -9.99
CA PHE A 350 13.10 -6.81 -10.11
C PHE A 350 13.46 -6.10 -8.78
N GLY A 351 13.55 -6.89 -7.69
CA GLY A 351 13.97 -6.38 -6.39
C GLY A 351 15.42 -5.89 -6.37
N TYR A 352 15.83 -5.32 -5.22
CA TYR A 352 17.17 -4.75 -5.05
C TYR A 352 18.31 -5.68 -5.51
N ASP A 353 18.33 -6.92 -5.01
CA ASP A 353 19.42 -7.87 -5.34
C ASP A 353 19.51 -8.16 -6.85
N THR A 354 18.37 -8.29 -7.52
CA THR A 354 18.32 -8.51 -8.98
C THR A 354 18.89 -7.30 -9.73
N VAL A 355 18.44 -6.08 -9.40
CA VAL A 355 18.91 -4.87 -10.09
C VAL A 355 20.39 -4.63 -9.84
N ILE A 356 20.87 -4.84 -8.62
CA ILE A 356 22.29 -4.65 -8.28
C ILE A 356 23.18 -5.72 -8.95
N SER A 357 22.66 -6.93 -9.18
CA SER A 357 23.45 -7.96 -9.89
C SER A 357 23.82 -7.57 -11.31
N VAL A 358 23.05 -6.69 -11.95
CA VAL A 358 23.29 -6.15 -13.29
C VAL A 358 23.83 -4.71 -13.28
N ALA A 359 24.12 -4.15 -12.11
CA ALA A 359 24.61 -2.77 -11.97
C ALA A 359 25.82 -2.44 -12.87
N PRO A 360 26.84 -3.31 -13.04
CA PRO A 360 27.95 -3.00 -13.97
C PRO A 360 27.45 -2.73 -15.40
N ALA A 361 26.53 -3.53 -15.91
CA ALA A 361 25.96 -3.34 -17.26
C ALA A 361 25.12 -2.05 -17.34
N VAL A 362 24.38 -1.73 -16.28
CA VAL A 362 23.63 -0.48 -16.17
C VAL A 362 24.57 0.73 -16.20
N ILE A 363 25.65 0.70 -15.43
CA ILE A 363 26.67 1.77 -15.39
C ILE A 363 27.32 1.94 -16.75
N ASP A 364 27.69 0.86 -17.42
CA ASP A 364 28.26 0.90 -18.77
C ASP A 364 27.27 1.51 -19.78
N ALA A 365 25.99 1.15 -19.72
CA ALA A 365 24.95 1.70 -20.58
C ALA A 365 24.67 3.20 -20.33
N VAL A 366 24.81 3.66 -19.09
CA VAL A 366 24.73 5.10 -18.76
C VAL A 366 25.97 5.83 -19.30
N ASN A 367 27.16 5.29 -19.10
CA ASN A 367 28.42 5.90 -19.56
C ASN A 367 28.53 5.95 -21.10
N SER A 368 27.97 4.95 -21.82
CA SER A 368 27.89 4.98 -23.28
C SER A 368 26.79 5.89 -23.83
N GLY A 369 25.85 6.34 -22.97
CA GLY A 369 24.70 7.15 -23.36
C GLY A 369 23.53 6.32 -23.94
N ASP A 370 23.55 5.00 -23.82
CA ASP A 370 22.45 4.12 -24.21
C ASP A 370 21.27 4.25 -23.23
N ILE A 371 21.54 4.49 -21.94
CA ILE A 371 20.58 4.89 -20.93
C ILE A 371 20.85 6.34 -20.52
N LYS A 372 19.89 7.21 -20.77
CA LYS A 372 19.97 8.62 -20.39
C LYS A 372 19.17 8.99 -19.17
N ARG A 373 18.13 8.22 -18.84
CA ARG A 373 17.24 8.55 -17.75
C ARG A 373 16.66 7.29 -17.08
N PHE A 374 16.60 7.32 -15.77
CA PHE A 374 15.76 6.45 -14.97
C PHE A 374 14.50 7.21 -14.56
N ILE A 375 13.36 6.54 -14.61
CA ILE A 375 12.07 7.12 -14.22
C ILE A 375 11.42 6.18 -13.22
N LEU A 376 11.25 6.63 -11.99
CA LEU A 376 10.39 5.92 -11.03
C LEU A 376 8.95 6.36 -11.29
N LEU A 377 8.22 5.57 -12.08
CA LEU A 377 6.80 5.74 -12.40
C LEU A 377 6.02 4.76 -11.54
N ALA A 378 5.56 5.19 -10.36
CA ALA A 378 5.13 4.26 -9.33
C ALA A 378 4.04 4.83 -8.41
N GLY A 379 3.50 3.97 -7.54
CA GLY A 379 2.56 4.32 -6.50
C GLY A 379 1.20 3.69 -6.66
N CYS A 380 0.18 4.25 -6.03
CA CYS A 380 -1.17 3.69 -6.01
C CYS A 380 -1.90 3.85 -7.35
N ASP A 381 -2.90 3.01 -7.56
CA ASP A 381 -3.92 3.22 -8.60
C ASP A 381 -5.26 3.68 -7.98
N GLY A 382 -6.25 4.00 -8.79
CA GLY A 382 -7.56 4.48 -8.35
C GLY A 382 -8.54 4.71 -9.50
N MET A 383 -9.75 5.17 -9.14
CA MET A 383 -10.88 5.25 -10.07
C MET A 383 -10.86 6.46 -11.02
N ARG A 384 -10.05 7.49 -10.75
CA ARG A 384 -10.04 8.71 -11.54
C ARG A 384 -9.57 8.47 -12.96
N LYS A 385 -10.24 9.12 -13.91
CA LYS A 385 -9.92 8.99 -15.35
C LYS A 385 -8.56 9.60 -15.68
N GLU A 386 -8.16 10.63 -14.97
CA GLU A 386 -6.90 11.34 -15.10
C GLU A 386 -5.69 10.44 -14.88
N ARG A 387 -5.88 9.27 -14.30
CA ARG A 387 -4.83 8.25 -14.17
C ARG A 387 -4.40 7.59 -15.48
N SER A 388 -5.09 7.86 -16.60
CA SER A 388 -4.58 7.56 -17.94
C SER A 388 -3.23 8.26 -18.21
N TYR A 389 -2.96 9.37 -17.51
CA TYR A 389 -1.66 10.05 -17.53
C TYR A 389 -0.49 9.07 -17.40
N TYR A 390 -0.54 8.13 -16.45
CA TYR A 390 0.55 7.19 -16.21
C TYR A 390 0.73 6.17 -17.35
N THR A 391 -0.37 5.75 -17.99
CA THR A 391 -0.35 4.93 -19.20
C THR A 391 0.31 5.67 -20.37
N ASP A 392 -0.15 6.90 -20.61
CA ASP A 392 0.32 7.72 -21.71
C ASP A 392 1.78 8.13 -21.50
N PHE A 393 2.15 8.48 -20.26
CA PHE A 393 3.53 8.77 -19.88
C PHE A 393 4.47 7.59 -20.18
N ALA A 394 4.09 6.36 -19.78
CA ALA A 394 4.90 5.16 -20.04
C ALA A 394 5.06 4.88 -21.54
N LYS A 395 3.98 5.06 -22.35
CA LYS A 395 4.01 4.91 -23.81
C LYS A 395 4.90 5.93 -24.50
N MET A 396 4.98 7.13 -23.95
CA MET A 396 5.74 8.25 -24.51
C MET A 396 7.18 8.32 -23.97
N ALA A 397 7.52 7.54 -22.94
CA ALA A 397 8.85 7.53 -22.37
C ALA A 397 9.90 7.21 -23.45
N PRO A 398 10.96 8.01 -23.58
CA PRO A 398 12.00 7.84 -24.60
C PRO A 398 12.62 6.45 -24.59
N SER A 399 13.04 5.96 -25.76
CA SER A 399 13.61 4.60 -25.91
C SER A 399 14.94 4.42 -25.17
N ASP A 400 15.60 5.50 -24.79
CA ASP A 400 16.83 5.55 -23.99
C ASP A 400 16.57 5.79 -22.49
N SER A 401 15.33 5.51 -22.02
CA SER A 401 14.95 5.55 -20.61
C SER A 401 14.57 4.17 -20.07
N VAL A 402 14.83 3.96 -18.78
CA VAL A 402 14.40 2.78 -18.01
C VAL A 402 13.36 3.22 -16.98
N ILE A 403 12.23 2.53 -16.94
CA ILE A 403 11.14 2.76 -15.99
C ILE A 403 11.24 1.73 -14.87
N LEU A 404 11.39 2.20 -13.64
CA LEU A 404 11.16 1.42 -12.44
C LEU A 404 9.72 1.65 -11.99
N THR A 405 9.05 0.59 -11.56
CA THR A 405 7.69 0.69 -11.02
C THR A 405 7.50 -0.19 -9.80
N LEU A 406 6.49 0.12 -9.00
CA LEU A 406 6.02 -0.68 -7.87
C LEU A 406 4.59 -0.26 -7.51
N ALA A 407 3.93 -1.06 -6.67
CA ALA A 407 2.56 -0.84 -6.22
C ALA A 407 1.50 -0.95 -7.34
N CYS A 408 0.23 -0.68 -7.02
CA CYS A 408 -0.90 -0.88 -7.96
C CYS A 408 -0.83 -0.01 -9.23
N GLY A 409 -0.16 1.13 -9.19
CA GLY A 409 -0.02 2.03 -10.34
C GLY A 409 0.61 1.37 -11.56
N LYS A 410 1.42 0.33 -11.36
CA LYS A 410 2.01 -0.48 -12.42
C LYS A 410 0.98 -1.02 -13.42
N TYR A 411 -0.22 -1.37 -12.98
CA TYR A 411 -1.25 -1.95 -13.84
C TYR A 411 -1.73 -1.02 -14.95
N ARG A 412 -1.38 0.26 -14.88
CA ARG A 412 -1.64 1.22 -15.97
C ARG A 412 -0.78 0.95 -17.21
N PHE A 413 0.34 0.21 -17.07
CA PHE A 413 1.31 0.04 -18.15
C PHE A 413 2.17 -1.23 -18.07
N ASN A 414 2.03 -2.08 -17.03
CA ASN A 414 2.90 -3.26 -16.86
C ASN A 414 2.68 -4.38 -17.88
N ASP A 415 1.61 -4.30 -18.66
CA ASP A 415 1.32 -5.20 -19.79
C ASP A 415 1.81 -4.65 -21.15
N LEU A 416 2.55 -3.53 -21.14
CA LEU A 416 3.21 -2.99 -22.32
C LEU A 416 4.55 -3.69 -22.56
N ASP A 417 4.86 -3.99 -23.82
CA ASP A 417 6.21 -4.34 -24.24
C ASP A 417 6.97 -3.05 -24.59
N LEU A 418 7.82 -2.60 -23.67
CA LEU A 418 8.69 -1.43 -23.87
C LEU A 418 10.05 -1.80 -24.44
N GLY A 419 10.35 -3.09 -24.65
CA GLY A 419 11.62 -3.58 -25.15
C GLY A 419 12.73 -3.56 -24.09
N SER A 420 13.99 -3.58 -24.57
CA SER A 420 15.19 -3.62 -23.72
C SER A 420 16.33 -2.76 -24.26
N ILE A 421 17.26 -2.37 -23.39
CA ILE A 421 18.51 -1.67 -23.72
C ILE A 421 19.67 -2.57 -23.29
N GLY A 422 20.47 -3.05 -24.25
CA GLY A 422 21.61 -3.92 -23.92
C GLY A 422 21.22 -5.22 -23.19
N GLY A 423 19.99 -5.71 -23.38
CA GLY A 423 19.45 -6.88 -22.68
C GLY A 423 18.78 -6.56 -21.34
N ILE A 424 18.83 -5.31 -20.87
CA ILE A 424 18.12 -4.85 -19.66
C ILE A 424 16.71 -4.45 -20.06
N PRO A 425 15.64 -5.05 -19.50
CA PRO A 425 14.27 -4.62 -19.77
C PRO A 425 14.08 -3.15 -19.42
N ARG A 426 13.33 -2.41 -20.25
CA ARG A 426 13.05 -1.01 -19.97
C ARG A 426 11.96 -0.79 -18.93
N LEU A 427 11.24 -1.82 -18.52
CA LEU A 427 10.25 -1.79 -17.45
C LEU A 427 10.63 -2.80 -16.38
N LEU A 428 10.91 -2.32 -15.18
CA LEU A 428 11.35 -3.10 -14.03
C LEU A 428 10.33 -2.96 -12.89
N ASP A 429 9.50 -3.97 -12.66
CA ASP A 429 8.59 -4.01 -11.52
C ASP A 429 9.33 -4.52 -10.28
N VAL A 430 9.57 -3.62 -9.34
CA VAL A 430 10.30 -3.89 -8.08
C VAL A 430 9.45 -4.74 -7.12
N GLY A 431 8.13 -4.54 -7.08
CA GLY A 431 7.27 -5.32 -6.20
C GLY A 431 6.02 -4.60 -5.68
N GLN A 432 5.65 -4.89 -4.43
CA GLN A 432 4.55 -4.24 -3.70
C GLN A 432 4.91 -2.81 -3.30
N CYS A 433 3.97 -2.08 -2.68
CA CYS A 433 4.22 -0.71 -2.22
C CYS A 433 5.33 -0.62 -1.15
N ASN A 434 5.46 -1.61 -0.25
CA ASN A 434 6.55 -1.67 0.73
C ASN A 434 7.93 -1.88 0.07
N ASP A 435 7.99 -2.44 -1.14
CA ASP A 435 9.22 -2.60 -1.90
C ASP A 435 9.78 -1.26 -2.42
N ALA A 436 9.11 -0.13 -2.06
CA ALA A 436 9.72 1.20 -2.12
C ALA A 436 11.05 1.27 -1.37
N TYR A 437 11.23 0.47 -0.31
CA TYR A 437 12.52 0.32 0.37
C TYR A 437 13.61 -0.23 -0.58
N GLY A 438 13.30 -1.26 -1.35
CA GLY A 438 14.18 -1.80 -2.38
C GLY A 438 14.52 -0.76 -3.47
N ALA A 439 13.52 0.03 -3.92
CA ALA A 439 13.74 1.12 -4.88
C ALA A 439 14.65 2.22 -4.31
N ILE A 440 14.49 2.58 -3.04
CA ILE A 440 15.39 3.53 -2.34
C ILE A 440 16.81 2.97 -2.29
N LYS A 441 17.00 1.70 -1.92
CA LYS A 441 18.33 1.07 -1.91
C LYS A 441 18.97 1.04 -3.30
N ILE A 442 18.20 0.78 -4.36
CA ILE A 442 18.67 0.84 -5.75
C ILE A 442 19.19 2.26 -6.08
N ALA A 443 18.42 3.30 -5.75
CA ALA A 443 18.81 4.69 -6.00
C ALA A 443 20.08 5.07 -5.23
N LEU A 444 20.18 4.68 -3.94
CA LEU A 444 21.36 4.93 -3.12
C LEU A 444 22.61 4.21 -3.66
N ALA A 445 22.48 2.95 -4.07
CA ALA A 445 23.57 2.17 -4.63
C ALA A 445 24.05 2.73 -5.98
N LEU A 446 23.14 3.21 -6.82
CA LEU A 446 23.50 3.89 -8.07
C LEU A 446 24.21 5.23 -7.79
N ALA A 447 23.74 6.01 -6.82
CA ALA A 447 24.38 7.26 -6.42
C ALA A 447 25.82 7.04 -5.93
N ASP A 448 26.02 6.01 -5.09
CA ASP A 448 27.35 5.61 -4.64
C ASP A 448 28.25 5.17 -5.81
N ALA A 449 27.73 4.35 -6.72
CA ALA A 449 28.47 3.87 -7.89
C ALA A 449 28.89 4.99 -8.86
N PHE A 450 28.06 6.04 -9.00
CA PHE A 450 28.37 7.24 -9.79
C PHE A 450 29.15 8.32 -9.01
N GLY A 451 29.34 8.14 -7.70
CA GLY A 451 30.03 9.11 -6.83
C GLY A 451 29.29 10.43 -6.70
N CYS A 452 27.95 10.41 -6.68
CA CYS A 452 27.09 11.61 -6.62
C CYS A 452 26.00 11.47 -5.56
N GLY A 453 25.24 12.54 -5.31
CA GLY A 453 24.03 12.47 -4.49
C GLY A 453 22.85 11.87 -5.26
N VAL A 454 21.84 11.35 -4.53
CA VAL A 454 20.64 10.79 -5.18
C VAL A 454 19.91 11.83 -6.05
N ASN A 455 19.91 13.09 -5.63
CA ASN A 455 19.30 14.19 -6.39
C ASN A 455 20.09 14.59 -7.65
N ASP A 456 21.34 14.12 -7.79
CA ASP A 456 22.20 14.37 -8.94
C ASP A 456 22.15 13.22 -9.97
N LEU A 457 21.50 12.11 -9.61
CA LEU A 457 21.26 11.00 -10.54
C LEU A 457 20.38 11.44 -11.71
N PRO A 458 20.53 10.83 -12.90
CA PRO A 458 19.58 10.98 -13.99
C PRO A 458 18.28 10.23 -13.67
N LEU A 459 17.70 10.48 -12.49
CA LEU A 459 16.49 9.86 -11.96
C LEU A 459 15.40 10.91 -11.81
N SER A 460 14.21 10.60 -12.27
CA SER A 460 13.02 11.41 -12.06
C SER A 460 11.93 10.56 -11.39
N MET A 461 11.18 11.18 -10.48
CA MET A 461 10.13 10.52 -9.75
C MET A 461 8.77 11.08 -10.15
N VAL A 462 7.92 10.24 -10.72
CA VAL A 462 6.54 10.54 -11.13
C VAL A 462 5.64 9.60 -10.34
N LEU A 463 5.11 10.11 -9.23
CA LEU A 463 4.44 9.30 -8.24
C LEU A 463 2.93 9.51 -8.25
N SER A 464 2.20 8.42 -8.06
CA SER A 464 0.76 8.44 -7.81
C SER A 464 0.44 8.04 -6.39
N TRP A 465 -0.50 8.74 -5.77
CA TRP A 465 -0.95 8.41 -4.43
C TRP A 465 -2.45 8.09 -4.41
N TYR A 466 -2.87 7.35 -3.39
CA TYR A 466 -4.28 7.08 -3.13
C TYR A 466 -4.56 7.06 -1.63
N GLU A 467 -3.76 6.36 -0.83
CA GLU A 467 -4.01 6.13 0.59
C GLU A 467 -2.74 6.27 1.43
N GLN A 468 -2.82 5.93 2.70
CA GLN A 468 -1.88 6.27 3.76
C GLN A 468 -0.48 5.67 3.58
N LYS A 469 -0.37 4.49 2.94
CA LYS A 469 0.95 3.91 2.64
C LYS A 469 1.73 4.77 1.64
N ALA A 470 1.05 5.41 0.69
CA ALA A 470 1.71 6.38 -0.18
C ALA A 470 2.14 7.64 0.59
N VAL A 471 1.38 8.05 1.62
CA VAL A 471 1.75 9.19 2.47
C VAL A 471 3.03 8.88 3.23
N CYS A 472 3.13 7.75 3.94
CA CYS A 472 4.34 7.42 4.69
C CYS A 472 5.57 7.23 3.79
N ILE A 473 5.42 6.67 2.57
CA ILE A 473 6.51 6.58 1.59
C ILE A 473 6.96 7.98 1.15
N LEU A 474 6.02 8.88 0.85
CA LEU A 474 6.37 10.27 0.52
C LEU A 474 7.16 10.91 1.66
N LEU A 475 6.70 10.78 2.91
CA LEU A 475 7.42 11.30 4.08
C LEU A 475 8.83 10.70 4.21
N THR A 476 9.02 9.41 3.86
CA THR A 476 10.36 8.80 3.80
C THR A 476 11.25 9.47 2.76
N LEU A 477 10.73 9.75 1.56
CA LEU A 477 11.50 10.45 0.53
C LEU A 477 11.88 11.85 0.97
N LEU A 478 10.98 12.56 1.67
CA LEU A 478 11.27 13.89 2.23
C LEU A 478 12.33 13.82 3.35
N HIS A 479 12.23 12.84 4.25
CA HIS A 479 13.24 12.60 5.30
C HIS A 479 14.64 12.37 4.69
N LEU A 480 14.71 11.61 3.59
CA LEU A 480 15.95 11.36 2.86
C LEU A 480 16.43 12.56 2.01
N GLY A 481 15.72 13.68 2.04
CA GLY A 481 16.07 14.88 1.29
C GLY A 481 15.89 14.76 -0.23
N ILE A 482 15.07 13.82 -0.69
CA ILE A 482 14.74 13.64 -2.11
C ILE A 482 13.92 14.82 -2.62
N LYS A 483 14.26 15.32 -3.80
CA LYS A 483 13.66 16.52 -4.39
C LYS A 483 13.10 16.28 -5.79
N GLY A 484 12.25 17.22 -6.25
CA GLY A 484 11.78 17.25 -7.62
C GLY A 484 10.72 16.19 -7.95
N ILE A 485 9.89 15.81 -6.98
CA ILE A 485 8.86 14.78 -7.13
C ILE A 485 7.65 15.36 -7.85
N TYR A 486 7.22 14.71 -8.95
CA TYR A 486 5.94 14.92 -9.61
C TYR A 486 4.89 14.06 -8.91
N LEU A 487 3.85 14.67 -8.36
CA LEU A 487 2.83 13.98 -7.55
C LEU A 487 1.44 14.14 -8.17
N GLY A 488 0.72 13.02 -8.31
CA GLY A 488 -0.62 13.02 -8.88
C GLY A 488 -1.52 11.86 -8.43
N PRO A 489 -2.74 11.77 -9.02
CA PRO A 489 -3.32 12.70 -10.01
C PRO A 489 -3.78 14.03 -9.41
N THR A 490 -3.93 14.11 -8.09
CA THR A 490 -4.28 15.31 -7.32
C THR A 490 -3.30 15.48 -6.17
N LEU A 491 -3.24 16.68 -5.60
CA LEU A 491 -2.59 16.87 -4.30
C LEU A 491 -3.52 16.41 -3.18
N PRO A 492 -2.98 15.97 -2.02
CA PRO A 492 -3.80 15.53 -0.90
C PRO A 492 -4.67 16.66 -0.34
N ALA A 493 -5.98 16.40 -0.14
CA ALA A 493 -6.94 17.38 0.37
C ALA A 493 -6.64 17.84 1.81
N PHE A 494 -5.90 17.05 2.57
CA PHE A 494 -5.48 17.37 3.94
C PHE A 494 -4.20 18.21 4.01
N VAL A 495 -3.58 18.54 2.89
CA VAL A 495 -2.41 19.43 2.85
C VAL A 495 -2.89 20.86 2.61
N SER A 496 -2.70 21.72 3.60
CA SER A 496 -3.04 23.15 3.54
C SER A 496 -2.15 23.90 2.54
N PRO A 497 -2.56 25.06 2.04
CA PRO A 497 -1.70 25.90 1.21
C PRO A 497 -0.38 26.28 1.89
N GLY A 498 -0.38 26.55 3.21
CA GLY A 498 0.82 26.87 3.98
C GLY A 498 1.80 25.71 4.03
N VAL A 499 1.33 24.50 4.36
CA VAL A 499 2.16 23.28 4.38
C VAL A 499 2.61 22.92 2.96
N LEU A 500 1.74 23.05 1.96
CA LEU A 500 2.12 22.81 0.55
C LEU A 500 3.27 23.73 0.12
N GLN A 501 3.24 25.02 0.50
CA GLN A 501 4.30 25.95 0.17
C GLN A 501 5.65 25.48 0.75
N VAL A 502 5.66 24.99 2.00
CA VAL A 502 6.87 24.41 2.63
C VAL A 502 7.39 23.21 1.84
N LEU A 503 6.49 22.32 1.37
CA LEU A 503 6.86 21.15 0.58
C LEU A 503 7.42 21.54 -0.80
N VAL A 504 6.84 22.54 -1.43
CA VAL A 504 7.32 23.07 -2.72
C VAL A 504 8.70 23.73 -2.57
N ASP A 505 8.85 24.61 -1.60
CA ASP A 505 10.08 25.40 -1.43
C ASP A 505 11.29 24.52 -1.02
N ASN A 506 11.06 23.56 -0.13
CA ASN A 506 12.15 22.74 0.42
C ASN A 506 12.47 21.51 -0.45
N TYR A 507 11.46 20.91 -1.08
CA TYR A 507 11.59 19.62 -1.77
C TYR A 507 11.23 19.67 -3.26
N GLY A 508 10.71 20.79 -3.77
CA GLY A 508 10.35 20.94 -5.18
C GLY A 508 9.23 19.99 -5.61
N ILE A 509 8.31 19.66 -4.67
CA ILE A 509 7.12 18.88 -5.01
C ILE A 509 6.25 19.68 -5.97
N ARG A 510 5.77 19.03 -7.02
CA ARG A 510 4.91 19.66 -8.02
C ARG A 510 3.79 18.71 -8.45
N PRO A 511 2.59 19.22 -8.78
CA PRO A 511 1.57 18.40 -9.39
C PRO A 511 2.00 17.93 -10.78
N ILE A 512 1.53 16.74 -11.20
CA ILE A 512 1.62 16.34 -12.61
C ILE A 512 0.80 17.30 -13.48
N SER A 513 1.17 17.42 -14.76
CA SER A 513 0.45 18.25 -15.74
C SER A 513 -0.05 17.40 -16.92
N THR A 514 0.65 17.40 -18.03
CA THR A 514 0.43 16.45 -19.13
C THR A 514 1.68 15.60 -19.33
N PRO A 515 1.54 14.35 -19.81
CA PRO A 515 2.69 13.48 -20.05
C PRO A 515 3.78 14.14 -20.91
N GLU A 516 3.36 14.85 -21.97
CA GLU A 516 4.26 15.55 -22.89
C GLU A 516 5.04 16.65 -22.20
N ALA A 517 4.34 17.50 -21.44
CA ALA A 517 4.97 18.64 -20.75
C ALA A 517 5.93 18.18 -19.66
N ASP A 518 5.52 17.18 -18.86
CA ASP A 518 6.33 16.65 -17.78
C ASP A 518 7.56 15.89 -18.32
N LEU A 519 7.39 15.08 -19.39
CA LEU A 519 8.52 14.43 -20.07
C LEU A 519 9.49 15.46 -20.67
N ALA A 520 8.99 16.53 -21.29
CA ALA A 520 9.86 17.58 -21.82
C ALA A 520 10.70 18.24 -20.71
N GLN A 521 10.15 18.46 -19.52
CA GLN A 521 10.89 18.98 -18.36
C GLN A 521 11.90 17.96 -17.79
N ILE A 522 11.53 16.67 -17.78
CA ILE A 522 12.35 15.59 -17.26
C ILE A 522 13.56 15.33 -18.16
N MET A 523 13.37 15.41 -19.45
CA MET A 523 14.43 15.10 -20.43
C MET A 523 15.35 16.31 -20.73
N GLY A 524 14.94 17.54 -20.41
CA GLY A 524 15.72 18.77 -20.57
C GLY A 524 15.49 19.35 -21.95
#